data_e7fba5fed68103049419cee1de6adfc3
#
_entry.id   e7fba5fed68103049419cee1de6adfc3
#
_cell.length_a   1.000
_cell.length_b   1.000
_cell.length_c   1.000
_cell.angle_alpha   90.00
_cell.angle_beta   90.00
_cell.angle_gamma   90.00
#
_symmetry.space_group_name_H-M   'P 1'
#
loop_
_entity.id
_entity.type
_entity.pdbx_description
1 polymer ?
#
loop_
_entity_poly.entity_id
_entity_poly.type
_entity_poly.pdbx_seq_one_letter_code
_entity_poly.pdbx_strand_id
1 'polypeptide(L)'
;MPKNSATRLILIAGLVSAVVLVAKFHSKHLDLQTSFLPAHHFKDGPYGQALINAGESETPCAPGSEAWSHCRDGQPADEDGGRPDFDEKTSQTHHIIYSTLNPDREYFKVDFGTRSVMNPSIIPHPELIDTWIISAQLQKPPSARMASVWFAELVCNAAFSEDKRVLRCLEPPLQLPIPATFGDSSKCVGDLSYFSLSVGPHDARVFYGPEIPYTIYGSNSFFTCFGQWISDFRILVDWGIDTIHEHEFRQPRELQRPMPWNAVEKNWFIFWDDFGQMFIHHDIAPVRVFSKLELDGTSGPNLALVTASSDQACLHKFLPQSISPSERIHQATNSLAITLCARSDQSCQPDATNTFVLFIIQQKTMQGLHPVYEPYVVLTRRSMPYEIHAISSKPIWIFGRKIRADNSDASSSKLLSEDSEMLYVTSISWKDHGQKYHGYLDDALFLAFGREDSAAGGIDVTGRDLLVELGICAGI
;
A
#
# COMPACT_ATOMS: atom_id res chain seq x y z
N MET A 1 -34.95 10.93 -60.80
CA MET A 1 -35.54 9.99 -59.87
C MET A 1 -35.28 10.46 -58.43
N PRO A 2 -36.27 11.00 -57.70
CA PRO A 2 -36.07 11.40 -56.30
C PRO A 2 -36.89 10.45 -55.40
N LYS A 3 -36.17 9.53 -54.73
CA LYS A 3 -36.74 8.78 -53.62
C LYS A 3 -35.64 8.64 -52.58
N ASN A 4 -35.63 9.50 -51.59
CA ASN A 4 -34.94 9.23 -50.30
C ASN A 4 -35.12 10.37 -49.24
N SER A 5 -36.06 11.30 -49.47
CA SER A 5 -36.24 12.40 -48.51
C SER A 5 -37.11 11.98 -47.30
N ALA A 6 -38.10 11.10 -47.48
CA ALA A 6 -39.00 10.70 -46.41
C ALA A 6 -38.37 9.73 -45.39
N THR A 7 -37.49 8.83 -45.87
CA THR A 7 -36.83 7.87 -44.97
C THR A 7 -35.78 8.51 -44.05
N ARG A 8 -35.15 9.61 -44.51
CA ARG A 8 -34.20 10.36 -43.64
C ARG A 8 -34.91 11.20 -42.58
N LEU A 9 -36.09 11.74 -42.85
CA LEU A 9 -36.90 12.46 -41.83
C LEU A 9 -37.42 11.53 -40.73
N ILE A 10 -37.81 10.31 -41.06
CA ILE A 10 -38.30 9.32 -40.07
C ILE A 10 -37.17 8.84 -39.17
N LEU A 11 -35.95 8.66 -39.71
CA LEU A 11 -34.76 8.29 -38.91
C LEU A 11 -34.32 9.40 -37.96
N ILE A 12 -34.36 10.66 -38.39
CA ILE A 12 -33.99 11.82 -37.57
C ILE A 12 -35.05 12.02 -36.44
N ALA A 13 -36.33 11.87 -36.74
CA ALA A 13 -37.40 11.98 -35.76
C ALA A 13 -37.33 10.84 -34.73
N GLY A 14 -36.94 9.62 -35.11
CA GLY A 14 -36.70 8.49 -34.24
C GLY A 14 -35.54 8.68 -33.28
N LEU A 15 -34.42 9.24 -33.78
CA LEU A 15 -33.22 9.53 -32.98
C LEU A 15 -33.45 10.65 -31.96
N VAL A 16 -34.20 11.71 -32.34
CA VAL A 16 -34.54 12.82 -31.41
C VAL A 16 -35.47 12.32 -30.32
N SER A 17 -36.43 11.47 -30.65
CA SER A 17 -37.36 10.87 -29.65
C SER A 17 -36.66 9.93 -28.69
N ALA A 18 -35.63 9.17 -29.15
CA ALA A 18 -34.85 8.29 -28.30
C ALA A 18 -33.97 9.08 -27.32
N VAL A 19 -33.34 10.17 -27.79
CA VAL A 19 -32.50 11.05 -26.95
C VAL A 19 -33.35 11.77 -25.89
N VAL A 20 -34.54 12.23 -26.22
CA VAL A 20 -35.45 12.87 -25.27
C VAL A 20 -35.98 11.88 -24.25
N LEU A 21 -36.24 10.62 -24.64
CA LEU A 21 -36.67 9.57 -23.71
C LEU A 21 -35.53 9.18 -22.73
N VAL A 22 -34.29 9.06 -23.19
CA VAL A 22 -33.13 8.80 -22.35
C VAL A 22 -32.87 9.96 -21.38
N ALA A 23 -32.99 11.20 -21.85
CA ALA A 23 -32.84 12.40 -20.99
C ALA A 23 -33.95 12.47 -19.93
N LYS A 24 -35.20 12.13 -20.26
CA LYS A 24 -36.32 12.08 -19.30
C LYS A 24 -36.19 10.92 -18.32
N PHE A 25 -35.61 9.79 -18.73
CA PHE A 25 -35.35 8.67 -17.83
C PHE A 25 -34.25 8.99 -16.84
N HIS A 26 -33.16 9.67 -17.29
CA HIS A 26 -32.09 10.15 -16.41
C HIS A 26 -32.56 11.22 -15.42
N SER A 27 -33.41 12.16 -15.86
CA SER A 27 -33.95 13.19 -14.98
C SER A 27 -34.90 12.61 -13.91
N LYS A 28 -35.73 11.63 -14.23
CA LYS A 28 -36.59 10.96 -13.25
C LYS A 28 -35.81 10.08 -12.26
N HIS A 29 -34.66 9.50 -12.67
CA HIS A 29 -33.82 8.74 -11.75
C HIS A 29 -33.03 9.65 -10.79
N LEU A 30 -32.65 10.87 -11.22
CA LEU A 30 -32.04 11.85 -10.31
C LEU A 30 -33.04 12.38 -9.25
N ASP A 31 -34.28 12.63 -9.63
CA ASP A 31 -35.32 13.11 -8.69
C ASP A 31 -35.75 12.04 -7.66
N LEU A 32 -35.60 10.75 -7.99
CA LEU A 32 -35.93 9.66 -7.06
C LEU A 32 -34.80 9.38 -6.03
N GLN A 33 -33.58 9.81 -6.29
CA GLN A 33 -32.47 9.62 -5.34
C GLN A 33 -32.37 10.69 -4.25
N THR A 34 -33.11 11.82 -4.41
CA THR A 34 -33.07 12.90 -3.41
C THR A 34 -34.18 12.82 -2.34
N SER A 35 -35.10 11.85 -2.44
CA SER A 35 -36.30 11.82 -1.57
C SER A 35 -36.35 10.71 -0.52
N PHE A 36 -35.36 9.84 -0.37
CA PHE A 36 -35.36 8.80 0.65
C PHE A 36 -33.99 8.67 1.37
N LEU A 37 -33.76 9.56 2.34
CA LEU A 37 -32.86 9.28 3.45
C LEU A 37 -33.60 9.61 4.74
N PRO A 38 -33.93 8.63 5.59
CA PRO A 38 -34.39 8.92 6.95
C PRO A 38 -33.18 9.44 7.73
N ALA A 39 -33.38 10.60 8.38
CA ALA A 39 -32.45 11.15 9.33
C ALA A 39 -32.35 10.21 10.53
N HIS A 40 -31.35 9.34 10.56
CA HIS A 40 -30.91 8.69 11.78
C HIS A 40 -29.94 9.62 12.48
N HIS A 41 -30.41 10.20 13.57
CA HIS A 41 -29.57 10.84 14.59
C HIS A 41 -28.53 9.84 15.09
N PHE A 42 -27.30 9.95 14.64
CA PHE A 42 -26.16 9.46 15.38
C PHE A 42 -25.87 10.44 16.50
N LYS A 43 -26.15 10.02 17.72
CA LYS A 43 -25.71 10.70 18.94
C LYS A 43 -24.18 10.72 18.94
N ASP A 44 -23.66 11.89 19.32
CA ASP A 44 -22.27 12.22 19.49
C ASP A 44 -21.49 11.10 20.19
N GLY A 45 -20.57 10.48 19.47
CA GLY A 45 -19.52 9.66 20.06
C GLY A 45 -18.42 10.56 20.66
N PRO A 46 -17.62 10.09 21.60
CA PRO A 46 -16.71 10.90 22.43
C PRO A 46 -15.56 11.60 21.70
N TYR A 47 -15.57 11.72 20.41
CA TYR A 47 -14.51 12.34 19.59
C TYR A 47 -14.73 13.81 19.23
N GLY A 48 -15.83 14.42 19.66
CA GLY A 48 -16.19 15.82 19.31
C GLY A 48 -15.69 16.89 20.27
N GLN A 49 -15.17 16.57 21.43
CA GLN A 49 -14.86 17.56 22.47
C GLN A 49 -13.39 17.75 22.85
N ALA A 50 -12.45 17.05 22.22
CA ALA A 50 -11.02 17.13 22.55
C ALA A 50 -10.25 18.25 21.83
N LEU A 51 -10.88 19.11 21.02
CA LEU A 51 -10.19 20.10 20.20
C LEU A 51 -10.40 21.57 20.63
N ILE A 52 -11.02 21.88 21.77
CA ILE A 52 -11.31 23.26 22.17
C ILE A 52 -10.54 23.73 23.42
N ASN A 53 -9.69 22.93 24.05
CA ASN A 53 -8.87 23.36 25.16
C ASN A 53 -7.38 23.06 24.98
N ALA A 54 -6.77 23.57 23.90
CA ALA A 54 -5.32 23.73 23.85
C ALA A 54 -5.00 25.11 24.39
N GLY A 55 -4.92 25.23 25.72
CA GLY A 55 -4.29 26.35 26.40
C GLY A 55 -2.80 26.40 26.00
N GLU A 56 -2.32 27.61 25.76
CA GLU A 56 -0.92 27.90 25.45
C GLU A 56 0.01 27.21 26.45
N SER A 57 0.71 26.18 26.06
CA SER A 57 1.84 25.65 26.80
C SER A 57 3.06 26.49 26.40
N GLU A 58 3.55 27.28 27.34
CA GLU A 58 4.82 27.99 27.23
C GLU A 58 5.92 26.98 26.83
N THR A 59 6.56 27.22 25.70
CA THR A 59 7.73 26.43 25.28
C THR A 59 8.88 26.71 26.26
N PRO A 60 9.55 25.70 26.83
CA PRO A 60 10.62 25.88 27.83
C PRO A 60 11.80 26.76 27.38
N CYS A 61 11.94 26.99 26.09
CA CYS A 61 13.02 27.76 25.48
C CYS A 61 12.57 29.11 24.89
N ALA A 62 11.55 29.73 25.43
CA ALA A 62 11.15 31.08 25.03
C ALA A 62 12.13 32.13 25.60
N PRO A 63 12.49 33.21 24.83
CA PRO A 63 13.33 34.30 25.34
C PRO A 63 12.73 34.95 26.59
N GLY A 64 13.46 34.88 27.73
CA GLY A 64 13.02 35.41 28.99
C GLY A 64 12.56 34.38 30.03
N SER A 65 12.51 33.10 29.72
CA SER A 65 12.29 32.04 30.71
C SER A 65 13.56 31.71 31.51
N GLU A 66 13.43 31.25 32.75
CA GLU A 66 14.59 30.83 33.57
C GLU A 66 15.40 29.67 32.91
N ALA A 67 14.76 28.85 32.03
CA ALA A 67 15.41 27.78 31.27
C ALA A 67 16.19 28.28 30.04
N TRP A 68 16.08 29.58 29.68
CA TRP A 68 16.74 30.16 28.51
C TRP A 68 18.27 30.10 28.57
N SER A 69 18.87 30.19 29.78
CA SER A 69 20.31 30.11 29.97
C SER A 69 20.89 28.72 29.60
N HIS A 70 20.14 27.67 29.80
CA HIS A 70 20.55 26.29 29.49
C HIS A 70 20.38 25.91 27.99
N CYS A 71 19.52 26.63 27.28
CA CYS A 71 19.34 26.42 25.84
C CYS A 71 20.46 27.05 24.98
N ARG A 72 21.32 27.89 25.58
CA ARG A 72 22.33 28.69 24.86
C ARG A 72 23.69 28.03 24.71
N ASP A 73 24.00 26.99 25.49
CA ASP A 73 25.34 26.43 25.57
C ASP A 73 25.55 25.13 24.74
N GLY A 74 24.66 24.83 23.83
CA GLY A 74 24.87 23.79 22.76
C GLY A 74 25.23 22.39 23.27
N GLN A 75 25.08 22.10 24.56
CA GLN A 75 25.14 20.72 25.05
C GLN A 75 23.73 20.12 24.96
N PRO A 76 23.57 18.96 24.33
CA PRO A 76 22.32 18.24 24.42
C PRO A 76 22.09 17.92 25.90
N ALA A 77 20.93 18.34 26.44
CA ALA A 77 20.46 17.83 27.71
C ALA A 77 20.48 16.31 27.61
N ASP A 78 21.19 15.65 28.52
CA ASP A 78 21.16 14.20 28.71
C ASP A 78 19.77 13.76 29.20
N GLU A 79 18.76 13.90 28.36
CA GLU A 79 17.44 13.27 28.50
C GLU A 79 17.41 11.90 27.83
N ASP A 80 18.49 11.16 27.81
CA ASP A 80 18.58 9.87 27.17
C ASP A 80 18.66 8.68 28.15
N GLY A 81 18.01 8.82 29.30
CA GLY A 81 17.88 7.74 30.28
C GLY A 81 16.93 6.60 29.89
N GLY A 82 16.31 6.64 28.70
CA GLY A 82 15.28 5.65 28.30
C GLY A 82 15.56 4.88 27.01
N ARG A 83 16.46 5.33 26.15
CA ARG A 83 16.68 4.71 24.84
C ARG A 83 17.39 3.35 24.84
N PRO A 84 18.46 3.10 25.62
CA PRO A 84 19.13 1.80 25.60
C PRO A 84 18.21 0.64 26.01
N ASP A 85 17.42 0.84 27.06
CA ASP A 85 16.49 -0.18 27.57
C ASP A 85 15.34 -0.48 26.58
N PHE A 86 14.91 0.53 25.84
CA PHE A 86 13.85 0.36 24.82
C PHE A 86 14.33 -0.45 23.63
N ASP A 87 15.49 -0.12 23.06
CA ASP A 87 16.06 -0.82 21.91
C ASP A 87 16.41 -2.27 22.27
N GLU A 88 16.92 -2.55 23.47
CA GLU A 88 17.22 -3.89 23.94
C GLU A 88 15.94 -4.72 24.10
N LYS A 89 14.88 -4.18 24.71
CA LYS A 89 13.61 -4.86 24.91
C LYS A 89 12.87 -5.10 23.60
N THR A 90 12.91 -4.15 22.68
CA THR A 90 12.31 -4.27 21.35
C THR A 90 13.03 -5.29 20.51
N SER A 91 14.36 -5.35 20.55
CA SER A 91 15.18 -6.30 19.77
C SER A 91 14.98 -7.75 20.19
N GLN A 92 14.49 -8.03 21.40
CA GLN A 92 14.14 -9.38 21.82
C GLN A 92 12.92 -9.92 21.05
N THR A 93 11.96 -9.05 20.70
CA THR A 93 10.68 -9.44 20.08
C THR A 93 10.59 -9.07 18.60
N HIS A 94 11.33 -8.08 18.15
CA HIS A 94 11.30 -7.53 16.81
C HIS A 94 12.69 -7.45 16.19
N HIS A 95 12.74 -7.47 14.86
CA HIS A 95 13.91 -7.07 14.09
C HIS A 95 13.80 -5.56 13.81
N ILE A 96 14.67 -4.75 14.42
CA ILE A 96 14.66 -3.30 14.26
C ILE A 96 15.39 -2.93 12.99
N ILE A 97 14.72 -2.22 12.09
CA ILE A 97 15.31 -1.64 10.88
C ILE A 97 15.53 -0.15 11.04
N TYR A 98 16.64 0.33 10.54
CA TYR A 98 17.08 1.72 10.65
C TYR A 98 17.27 2.33 9.27
N SER A 99 16.92 3.61 9.11
CA SER A 99 17.20 4.33 7.87
C SER A 99 18.70 4.45 7.66
N THR A 100 19.15 4.22 6.42
CA THR A 100 20.53 4.46 6.00
C THR A 100 20.75 5.90 5.55
N LEU A 101 19.68 6.60 5.16
CA LEU A 101 19.71 7.96 4.61
C LEU A 101 19.51 9.05 5.66
N ASN A 102 18.55 8.84 6.58
CA ASN A 102 18.19 9.81 7.63
C ASN A 102 19.29 9.82 8.72
N PRO A 103 19.91 10.98 9.03
CA PRO A 103 20.95 11.08 10.06
C PRO A 103 20.53 10.56 11.44
N ASP A 104 19.23 10.71 11.79
CA ASP A 104 18.69 10.22 13.06
C ASP A 104 18.39 8.72 13.01
N ARG A 105 18.60 8.08 11.86
CA ARG A 105 18.27 6.67 11.59
C ARG A 105 16.77 6.33 11.66
N GLU A 106 15.91 7.31 11.90
CA GLU A 106 14.47 7.17 11.92
C GLU A 106 13.90 7.13 10.49
N TYR A 107 12.64 6.71 10.35
CA TYR A 107 11.90 6.83 9.10
C TYR A 107 11.72 8.29 8.68
N PHE A 108 11.57 8.54 7.40
CA PHE A 108 11.30 9.86 6.84
C PHE A 108 9.81 10.06 6.55
N LYS A 109 9.37 11.32 6.55
CA LYS A 109 8.00 11.69 6.16
C LYS A 109 7.89 11.74 4.63
N VAL A 110 6.73 11.36 4.10
CA VAL A 110 6.36 11.56 2.68
C VAL A 110 5.35 12.70 2.63
N ASP A 111 5.72 13.78 1.92
CA ASP A 111 5.03 15.07 1.97
C ASP A 111 4.46 15.47 0.60
N PHE A 112 3.14 15.60 0.54
CA PHE A 112 2.38 16.07 -0.63
C PHE A 112 1.95 17.55 -0.51
N GLY A 113 2.71 18.34 0.23
CA GLY A 113 2.45 19.77 0.47
C GLY A 113 1.18 19.97 1.31
N THR A 114 0.21 20.70 0.79
CA THR A 114 -1.05 21.00 1.51
C THR A 114 -2.06 19.86 1.49
N ARG A 115 -1.75 18.71 0.89
CA ARG A 115 -2.67 17.58 0.76
C ARG A 115 -2.38 16.52 1.82
N SER A 116 -3.40 16.11 2.55
CA SER A 116 -3.33 14.94 3.42
C SER A 116 -3.50 13.68 2.60
N VAL A 117 -2.59 12.73 2.78
CA VAL A 117 -2.55 11.47 2.03
C VAL A 117 -2.27 10.31 2.97
N MET A 118 -2.56 9.10 2.49
CA MET A 118 -2.22 7.83 3.15
C MET A 118 -1.79 6.78 2.13
N ASN A 119 -1.19 5.70 2.61
CA ASN A 119 -0.83 4.52 1.81
C ASN A 119 0.04 4.85 0.59
N PRO A 120 1.26 5.39 0.80
CA PRO A 120 2.13 5.82 -0.27
C PRO A 120 2.79 4.66 -1.02
N SER A 121 3.15 4.92 -2.28
CA SER A 121 4.15 4.17 -3.04
C SER A 121 5.28 5.12 -3.44
N ILE A 122 6.51 4.60 -3.48
CA ILE A 122 7.71 5.33 -3.88
C ILE A 122 8.42 4.48 -4.92
N ILE A 123 8.72 5.05 -6.09
CA ILE A 123 9.56 4.41 -7.12
C ILE A 123 10.63 5.39 -7.63
N PRO A 124 11.82 4.92 -8.02
CA PRO A 124 12.82 5.80 -8.62
C PRO A 124 12.31 6.36 -9.96
N HIS A 125 12.61 7.64 -10.22
CA HIS A 125 12.29 8.24 -11.51
C HIS A 125 13.16 7.59 -12.61
N PRO A 126 12.62 7.30 -13.80
CA PRO A 126 13.38 6.58 -14.85
C PRO A 126 14.58 7.35 -15.39
N GLU A 127 14.54 8.68 -15.38
CA GLU A 127 15.54 9.54 -16.01
C GLU A 127 16.20 10.53 -15.05
N LEU A 128 15.46 11.03 -14.05
CA LEU A 128 15.96 12.07 -13.15
C LEU A 128 16.68 11.46 -11.95
N ILE A 129 17.96 11.73 -11.83
CA ILE A 129 18.79 11.32 -10.70
C ILE A 129 18.29 12.05 -9.44
N ASP A 130 18.39 11.41 -8.26
CA ASP A 130 17.96 11.93 -6.96
C ASP A 130 16.48 12.38 -6.93
N THR A 131 15.69 11.79 -7.81
CA THR A 131 14.26 12.05 -7.94
C THR A 131 13.48 10.76 -7.88
N TRP A 132 12.38 10.78 -7.17
CA TRP A 132 11.44 9.66 -7.03
C TRP A 132 10.04 10.08 -7.43
N ILE A 133 9.28 9.15 -7.97
CA ILE A 133 7.85 9.35 -8.17
C ILE A 133 7.15 8.80 -6.93
N ILE A 134 6.37 9.64 -6.28
CA ILE A 134 5.54 9.24 -5.14
C ILE A 134 4.07 9.32 -5.54
N SER A 135 3.32 8.30 -5.15
CA SER A 135 1.86 8.30 -5.27
C SER A 135 1.23 7.92 -3.94
N ALA A 136 0.05 8.45 -3.63
CA ALA A 136 -0.68 8.12 -2.41
C ALA A 136 -2.16 8.46 -2.52
N GLN A 137 -2.99 7.74 -1.76
CA GLN A 137 -4.42 8.00 -1.72
C GLN A 137 -4.72 9.34 -1.04
N LEU A 138 -5.49 10.19 -1.71
CA LEU A 138 -5.97 11.44 -1.14
C LEU A 138 -6.91 11.16 0.02
N GLN A 139 -6.57 11.68 1.20
CA GLN A 139 -7.45 11.63 2.35
C GLN A 139 -8.55 12.68 2.20
N LYS A 140 -9.79 12.24 2.26
CA LYS A 140 -10.94 13.15 2.22
C LYS A 140 -11.12 13.81 3.59
N PRO A 141 -11.35 15.14 3.63
CA PRO A 141 -11.70 15.80 4.88
C PRO A 141 -13.05 15.24 5.41
N PRO A 142 -13.26 15.24 6.73
CA PRO A 142 -14.46 14.68 7.33
C PRO A 142 -15.77 15.22 6.73
N SER A 143 -15.81 16.50 6.39
CA SER A 143 -16.96 17.15 5.74
C SER A 143 -17.28 16.64 4.34
N ALA A 144 -16.29 16.09 3.61
CA ALA A 144 -16.45 15.58 2.25
C ALA A 144 -16.68 14.06 2.20
N ARG A 145 -16.48 13.34 3.31
CA ARG A 145 -16.61 11.86 3.33
C ARG A 145 -17.99 11.37 2.93
N MET A 146 -19.04 12.12 3.31
CA MET A 146 -20.42 11.78 2.98
C MET A 146 -20.89 12.38 1.64
N ALA A 147 -20.16 13.36 1.11
CA ALA A 147 -20.56 14.09 -0.10
C ALA A 147 -19.97 13.53 -1.40
N SER A 148 -18.99 12.65 -1.32
CA SER A 148 -18.29 12.12 -2.49
C SER A 148 -17.97 10.65 -2.33
N VAL A 149 -18.40 9.86 -3.28
CA VAL A 149 -18.07 8.43 -3.41
C VAL A 149 -16.80 8.19 -4.24
N TRP A 150 -16.25 9.24 -4.83
CA TRP A 150 -15.05 9.17 -5.65
C TRP A 150 -13.79 9.18 -4.79
N PHE A 151 -12.92 8.21 -5.01
CA PHE A 151 -11.56 8.16 -4.45
C PHE A 151 -10.56 8.64 -5.50
N ALA A 152 -9.45 9.18 -5.05
CA ALA A 152 -8.41 9.70 -5.93
C ALA A 152 -7.02 9.36 -5.36
N GLU A 153 -6.12 9.07 -6.26
CA GLU A 153 -4.69 8.97 -5.98
C GLU A 153 -3.98 10.25 -6.46
N LEU A 154 -3.05 10.71 -5.67
CA LEU A 154 -2.17 11.82 -6.03
C LEU A 154 -0.82 11.28 -6.48
N VAL A 155 -0.14 12.04 -7.34
CA VAL A 155 1.19 11.72 -7.85
C VAL A 155 2.01 12.99 -8.01
N CYS A 156 3.32 12.91 -7.75
CA CYS A 156 4.29 13.96 -8.05
C CYS A 156 5.70 13.39 -8.19
N ASN A 157 6.60 14.14 -8.81
CA ASN A 157 8.03 13.97 -8.66
C ASN A 157 8.45 14.52 -7.30
N ALA A 158 9.32 13.82 -6.59
CA ALA A 158 9.73 14.16 -5.25
C ALA A 158 11.24 14.05 -5.07
N ALA A 159 11.78 14.86 -4.17
CA ALA A 159 13.17 14.77 -3.73
C ALA A 159 13.25 14.88 -2.21
N PHE A 160 14.35 14.37 -1.65
CA PHE A 160 14.62 14.52 -0.23
C PHE A 160 15.00 15.95 0.13
N SER A 161 14.53 16.42 1.29
CA SER A 161 15.06 17.61 1.94
C SER A 161 16.56 17.47 2.20
N GLU A 162 17.26 18.58 2.41
CA GLU A 162 18.71 18.57 2.67
C GLU A 162 19.07 17.72 3.89
N ASP A 163 18.25 17.77 4.94
CA ASP A 163 18.40 16.98 6.16
C ASP A 163 17.93 15.52 6.04
N LYS A 164 17.46 15.10 4.87
CA LYS A 164 17.02 13.73 4.55
C LYS A 164 15.84 13.19 5.39
N ARG A 165 15.14 14.06 6.12
CA ARG A 165 14.02 13.68 6.97
C ARG A 165 12.67 13.67 6.26
N VAL A 166 12.59 14.30 5.08
CA VAL A 166 11.34 14.45 4.32
C VAL A 166 11.59 14.18 2.85
N LEU A 167 10.81 13.28 2.26
CA LEU A 167 10.66 13.12 0.81
C LEU A 167 9.43 13.92 0.38
N ARG A 168 9.63 15.02 -0.37
CA ARG A 168 8.54 15.95 -0.72
C ARG A 168 8.37 16.14 -2.20
N CYS A 169 7.13 16.40 -2.62
CA CYS A 169 6.84 16.82 -3.97
C CYS A 169 7.65 18.06 -4.35
N LEU A 170 8.26 18.03 -5.54
CA LEU A 170 8.96 19.17 -6.13
C LEU A 170 7.99 20.24 -6.64
N GLU A 171 6.80 19.80 -7.06
CA GLU A 171 5.72 20.63 -7.56
C GLU A 171 4.40 20.21 -6.90
N PRO A 172 3.33 21.01 -6.97
CA PRO A 172 2.03 20.62 -6.45
C PRO A 172 1.58 19.28 -7.04
N PRO A 173 1.13 18.33 -6.20
CA PRO A 173 0.75 17.00 -6.68
C PRO A 173 -0.45 17.06 -7.61
N LEU A 174 -0.42 16.22 -8.63
CA LEU A 174 -1.52 16.01 -9.57
C LEU A 174 -2.38 14.83 -9.17
N GLN A 175 -3.63 14.81 -9.58
CA GLN A 175 -4.47 13.63 -9.47
C GLN A 175 -4.07 12.63 -10.56
N LEU A 176 -3.78 11.40 -10.16
CA LEU A 176 -3.52 10.31 -11.08
C LEU A 176 -4.79 9.99 -11.89
N PRO A 177 -4.78 10.08 -13.23
CA PRO A 177 -6.00 10.00 -14.05
C PRO A 177 -6.45 8.55 -14.27
N ILE A 178 -6.67 7.79 -13.19
CA ILE A 178 -7.24 6.46 -13.25
C ILE A 178 -8.72 6.60 -13.61
N PRO A 179 -9.18 5.99 -14.71
CA PRO A 179 -10.56 6.10 -15.13
C PRO A 179 -11.51 5.38 -14.15
N ALA A 180 -12.75 5.83 -14.12
CA ALA A 180 -13.80 5.13 -13.39
C ALA A 180 -13.97 3.71 -13.91
N THR A 181 -14.11 2.77 -13.00
CA THR A 181 -14.42 1.37 -13.33
C THR A 181 -15.92 1.13 -13.32
N PHE A 182 -16.34 0.11 -14.05
CA PHE A 182 -17.70 -0.39 -13.99
C PHE A 182 -17.70 -1.74 -13.26
N GLY A 183 -18.79 -2.00 -12.52
CA GLY A 183 -18.94 -3.26 -11.80
C GLY A 183 -20.42 -3.62 -11.64
N ASP A 184 -20.68 -4.80 -11.10
CA ASP A 184 -22.02 -5.28 -10.78
C ASP A 184 -22.36 -4.94 -9.31
N SER A 185 -22.98 -3.79 -9.10
CA SER A 185 -23.35 -3.32 -7.76
C SER A 185 -24.30 -4.26 -7.02
N SER A 186 -25.00 -5.18 -7.72
CA SER A 186 -25.90 -6.19 -7.10
C SER A 186 -25.14 -7.18 -6.22
N LYS A 187 -23.83 -7.29 -6.36
CA LYS A 187 -22.95 -8.15 -5.54
C LYS A 187 -22.58 -7.53 -4.20
N CYS A 188 -22.79 -6.23 -4.02
CA CYS A 188 -22.54 -5.52 -2.77
C CYS A 188 -23.80 -5.50 -1.90
N VAL A 189 -23.97 -6.53 -1.07
CA VAL A 189 -25.18 -6.71 -0.24
C VAL A 189 -24.88 -6.53 1.25
N GLY A 190 -25.91 -6.20 2.03
CA GLY A 190 -25.79 -6.03 3.48
C GLY A 190 -24.77 -4.95 3.87
N ASP A 191 -23.88 -5.27 4.79
CA ASP A 191 -22.87 -4.35 5.30
C ASP A 191 -21.86 -3.89 4.22
N LEU A 192 -21.80 -4.57 3.08
CA LEU A 192 -20.94 -4.20 1.96
C LEU A 192 -21.62 -3.26 0.95
N SER A 193 -22.86 -2.90 1.15
CA SER A 193 -23.62 -2.07 0.20
C SER A 193 -22.96 -0.71 -0.10
N TYR A 194 -22.16 -0.17 0.84
CA TYR A 194 -21.42 1.06 0.62
C TYR A 194 -20.35 0.96 -0.47
N PHE A 195 -19.81 -0.23 -0.74
CA PHE A 195 -18.85 -0.44 -1.83
C PHE A 195 -19.48 -0.28 -3.22
N SER A 196 -20.80 -0.44 -3.35
CA SER A 196 -21.50 -0.19 -4.61
C SER A 196 -21.33 1.25 -5.13
N LEU A 197 -21.01 2.17 -4.20
CA LEU A 197 -20.76 3.58 -4.50
C LEU A 197 -19.25 3.90 -4.62
N SER A 198 -18.37 2.92 -4.43
CA SER A 198 -16.92 3.09 -4.48
C SER A 198 -16.41 3.09 -5.91
N VAL A 199 -16.44 4.26 -6.53
CA VAL A 199 -15.98 4.51 -7.89
C VAL A 199 -14.59 5.13 -7.85
N GLY A 200 -13.68 4.63 -8.66
CA GLY A 200 -12.30 5.11 -8.71
C GLY A 200 -11.33 4.29 -7.86
N PRO A 201 -10.04 4.66 -7.89
CA PRO A 201 -9.00 3.87 -7.27
C PRO A 201 -9.03 3.94 -5.75
N HIS A 202 -8.82 2.79 -5.13
CA HIS A 202 -8.56 2.66 -3.70
C HIS A 202 -7.19 2.02 -3.50
N ASP A 203 -6.38 2.60 -2.64
CA ASP A 203 -5.10 2.05 -2.21
C ASP A 203 -4.21 1.63 -3.39
N ALA A 204 -4.06 2.53 -4.37
CA ALA A 204 -3.26 2.25 -5.55
C ALA A 204 -1.79 2.06 -5.16
N ARG A 205 -1.21 0.95 -5.63
CA ARG A 205 0.20 0.63 -5.48
C ARG A 205 0.89 0.78 -6.80
N VAL A 206 1.91 1.63 -6.83
CA VAL A 206 2.77 1.84 -7.99
C VAL A 206 4.09 1.13 -7.75
N PHE A 207 4.51 0.30 -8.70
CA PHE A 207 5.72 -0.53 -8.57
C PHE A 207 6.31 -0.88 -9.93
N TYR A 208 7.62 -1.12 -9.97
CA TYR A 208 8.25 -1.65 -11.17
C TYR A 208 8.06 -3.15 -11.31
N GLY A 209 7.68 -3.59 -12.52
CA GLY A 209 7.99 -4.92 -13.03
C GLY A 209 9.39 -4.97 -13.62
N PRO A 210 9.79 -6.08 -14.27
CA PRO A 210 11.11 -6.20 -14.91
C PRO A 210 11.37 -5.12 -15.95
N GLU A 211 10.37 -4.75 -16.74
CA GLU A 211 10.50 -3.82 -17.87
C GLU A 211 9.89 -2.45 -17.58
N ILE A 212 8.66 -2.42 -17.10
CA ILE A 212 7.84 -1.21 -16.96
C ILE A 212 7.21 -1.10 -15.57
N PRO A 213 6.80 0.11 -15.15
CA PRO A 213 6.03 0.27 -13.92
C PRO A 213 4.54 0.02 -14.16
N TYR A 214 3.91 -0.55 -13.15
CA TYR A 214 2.48 -0.85 -13.10
C TYR A 214 1.81 -0.13 -11.94
N THR A 215 0.49 0.00 -12.00
CA THR A 215 -0.33 0.32 -10.84
C THR A 215 -1.43 -0.72 -10.67
N ILE A 216 -1.58 -1.21 -9.42
CA ILE A 216 -2.70 -2.05 -8.99
C ILE A 216 -3.53 -1.23 -8.01
N TYR A 217 -4.86 -1.25 -8.18
CA TYR A 217 -5.78 -0.54 -7.31
C TYR A 217 -7.09 -1.31 -7.13
N GLY A 218 -7.75 -1.05 -6.01
CA GLY A 218 -9.08 -1.59 -5.74
C GLY A 218 -10.17 -0.71 -6.33
N SER A 219 -11.24 -1.32 -6.86
CA SER A 219 -12.43 -0.62 -7.34
C SER A 219 -13.62 -1.56 -7.49
N ASN A 220 -14.75 -1.05 -7.99
CA ASN A 220 -15.92 -1.85 -8.36
C ASN A 220 -15.53 -3.02 -9.26
N SER A 221 -16.19 -4.16 -9.11
CA SER A 221 -15.86 -5.40 -9.79
C SER A 221 -17.05 -5.97 -10.57
N PHE A 222 -16.77 -6.65 -11.67
CA PHE A 222 -17.77 -7.49 -12.35
C PHE A 222 -17.89 -8.89 -11.73
N PHE A 223 -16.85 -9.35 -11.06
CA PHE A 223 -16.77 -10.73 -10.53
C PHE A 223 -17.24 -10.82 -9.08
N THR A 224 -17.05 -9.77 -8.30
CA THR A 224 -17.38 -9.71 -6.88
C THR A 224 -17.89 -8.31 -6.52
N CYS A 225 -18.05 -7.98 -5.24
CA CYS A 225 -18.47 -6.64 -4.84
C CYS A 225 -17.35 -5.60 -5.07
N PHE A 226 -16.13 -5.93 -4.68
CA PHE A 226 -14.97 -5.05 -4.82
C PHE A 226 -13.77 -5.89 -5.26
N GLY A 227 -13.10 -5.48 -6.33
CA GLY A 227 -12.02 -6.23 -6.97
C GLY A 227 -10.76 -5.41 -7.19
N GLN A 228 -9.78 -6.06 -7.81
CA GLN A 228 -8.48 -5.47 -8.12
C GLN A 228 -8.34 -5.22 -9.61
N TRP A 229 -7.74 -4.09 -9.94
CA TRP A 229 -7.50 -3.64 -11.31
C TRP A 229 -6.01 -3.34 -11.50
N ILE A 230 -5.53 -3.51 -12.73
CA ILE A 230 -4.16 -3.20 -13.12
C ILE A 230 -4.13 -2.28 -14.33
N SER A 231 -3.12 -1.42 -14.38
CA SER A 231 -2.83 -0.56 -15.52
C SER A 231 -1.32 -0.35 -15.67
N ASP A 232 -0.84 -0.10 -16.90
CA ASP A 232 0.49 0.45 -17.15
C ASP A 232 0.54 1.87 -16.55
N PHE A 233 1.46 2.08 -15.62
CA PHE A 233 1.56 3.36 -14.93
C PHE A 233 2.00 4.50 -15.84
N ARG A 234 2.76 4.24 -16.89
CA ARG A 234 3.30 5.24 -17.82
C ARG A 234 2.22 5.99 -18.59
N ILE A 235 1.06 5.38 -18.80
CA ILE A 235 -0.08 6.04 -19.45
C ILE A 235 -0.84 7.00 -18.52
N LEU A 236 -0.57 6.94 -17.22
CA LEU A 236 -1.23 7.74 -16.19
C LEU A 236 -0.41 8.99 -15.80
N VAL A 237 0.84 9.07 -16.24
CA VAL A 237 1.75 10.19 -15.95
C VAL A 237 2.46 10.62 -17.22
N ASP A 238 2.90 11.88 -17.26
CA ASP A 238 3.82 12.35 -18.29
C ASP A 238 5.21 11.79 -17.99
N TRP A 239 5.57 10.75 -18.72
CA TRP A 239 6.84 10.06 -18.53
C TRP A 239 7.99 10.72 -19.27
N GLY A 240 7.69 11.74 -20.12
CA GLY A 240 8.69 12.37 -20.98
C GLY A 240 9.20 11.49 -22.14
N ILE A 241 8.75 10.23 -22.21
CA ILE A 241 9.16 9.23 -23.20
C ILE A 241 7.97 8.92 -24.12
N ASP A 242 8.21 8.72 -25.41
CA ASP A 242 7.21 8.23 -26.33
C ASP A 242 6.78 6.82 -25.97
N THR A 243 5.59 6.67 -25.40
CA THR A 243 5.02 5.39 -24.95
C THR A 243 4.10 4.74 -25.98
N ILE A 244 4.22 5.11 -27.27
CA ILE A 244 3.33 4.69 -28.36
C ILE A 244 3.42 3.17 -28.61
N HIS A 245 4.48 2.50 -28.17
CA HIS A 245 4.63 1.06 -28.33
C HIS A 245 3.56 0.29 -27.55
N GLU A 246 3.07 -0.79 -28.15
CA GLU A 246 2.11 -1.69 -27.49
C GLU A 246 2.74 -2.26 -26.22
N HIS A 247 2.07 -2.05 -25.10
CA HIS A 247 2.47 -2.57 -23.81
C HIS A 247 1.30 -3.25 -23.11
N GLU A 248 1.65 -4.17 -22.24
CA GLU A 248 0.73 -4.88 -21.36
C GLU A 248 -0.07 -3.87 -20.52
N PHE A 249 -1.37 -4.14 -20.34
CA PHE A 249 -2.26 -3.34 -19.49
C PHE A 249 -2.35 -1.84 -19.82
N ARG A 250 -2.17 -1.48 -21.09
CA ARG A 250 -2.37 -0.10 -21.55
C ARG A 250 -3.78 0.43 -21.26
N GLN A 251 -4.77 -0.45 -21.27
CA GLN A 251 -6.10 -0.17 -20.74
C GLN A 251 -6.26 -0.90 -19.42
N PRO A 252 -6.91 -0.29 -18.41
CA PRO A 252 -7.19 -0.94 -17.13
C PRO A 252 -7.88 -2.29 -17.34
N ARG A 253 -7.36 -3.32 -16.67
CA ARG A 253 -7.93 -4.67 -16.68
C ARG A 253 -8.31 -5.07 -15.27
N GLU A 254 -9.51 -5.64 -15.13
CA GLU A 254 -9.90 -6.27 -13.89
C GLU A 254 -9.18 -7.60 -13.76
N LEU A 255 -8.48 -7.77 -12.65
CA LEU A 255 -7.74 -8.99 -12.33
C LEU A 255 -8.69 -10.06 -11.79
N GLN A 256 -8.49 -11.28 -12.24
CA GLN A 256 -9.31 -12.43 -11.85
C GLN A 256 -8.50 -13.38 -10.95
N ARG A 257 -9.23 -14.25 -10.27
CA ARG A 257 -8.66 -15.31 -9.43
C ARG A 257 -9.33 -16.67 -9.68
N PRO A 258 -8.66 -17.79 -9.35
CA PRO A 258 -9.33 -19.07 -9.24
C PRO A 258 -10.46 -19.03 -8.17
N MET A 259 -11.55 -19.71 -8.47
CA MET A 259 -12.66 -19.83 -7.50
C MET A 259 -12.18 -20.47 -6.16
N PRO A 260 -12.77 -20.10 -5.03
CA PRO A 260 -13.86 -19.15 -4.84
C PRO A 260 -13.39 -17.69 -4.76
N TRP A 261 -14.33 -16.76 -5.03
CA TRP A 261 -14.13 -15.33 -4.82
C TRP A 261 -14.55 -14.93 -3.40
N ASN A 262 -13.81 -14.00 -2.78
CA ASN A 262 -14.28 -13.29 -1.62
C ASN A 262 -15.17 -12.12 -2.05
N ALA A 263 -16.04 -11.65 -1.16
CA ALA A 263 -16.90 -10.51 -1.46
C ALA A 263 -16.09 -9.21 -1.70
N VAL A 264 -14.95 -9.08 -1.03
CA VAL A 264 -13.98 -7.98 -1.19
C VAL A 264 -12.62 -8.60 -1.45
N GLU A 265 -12.10 -8.36 -2.64
CA GLU A 265 -10.77 -8.77 -3.05
C GLU A 265 -9.83 -7.56 -3.03
N LYS A 266 -8.73 -7.67 -2.29
CA LYS A 266 -7.76 -6.60 -2.16
C LYS A 266 -6.39 -7.12 -1.78
N ASN A 267 -5.38 -6.24 -1.93
CA ASN A 267 -4.01 -6.53 -1.54
C ASN A 267 -3.33 -7.64 -2.36
N TRP A 268 -3.81 -7.94 -3.56
CA TRP A 268 -3.11 -8.84 -4.48
C TRP A 268 -1.82 -8.20 -4.94
N PHE A 269 -0.84 -9.02 -5.31
CA PHE A 269 0.39 -8.55 -5.94
C PHE A 269 0.81 -9.45 -7.10
N ILE A 270 1.62 -8.88 -7.99
CA ILE A 270 2.17 -9.58 -9.14
C ILE A 270 3.64 -9.89 -8.87
N PHE A 271 4.08 -11.05 -9.33
CA PHE A 271 5.49 -11.44 -9.37
C PHE A 271 5.86 -12.08 -10.70
N TRP A 272 7.15 -12.13 -10.99
CA TRP A 272 7.69 -12.70 -12.23
C TRP A 272 8.65 -13.82 -11.91
N ASP A 273 8.52 -14.94 -12.64
CA ASP A 273 9.45 -16.06 -12.53
C ASP A 273 10.78 -15.80 -13.24
N ASP A 274 11.66 -16.80 -13.26
CA ASP A 274 12.98 -16.70 -13.91
C ASP A 274 12.90 -16.56 -15.44
N PHE A 275 11.76 -16.88 -16.04
CA PHE A 275 11.49 -16.76 -17.46
C PHE A 275 10.76 -15.48 -17.84
N GLY A 276 10.49 -14.60 -16.87
CA GLY A 276 9.71 -13.38 -17.08
C GLY A 276 8.20 -13.62 -17.21
N GLN A 277 7.71 -14.83 -16.89
CA GLN A 277 6.29 -15.12 -16.87
C GLN A 277 5.62 -14.45 -15.67
N MET A 278 4.49 -13.82 -15.91
CA MET A 278 3.74 -13.07 -14.89
C MET A 278 2.80 -13.99 -14.10
N PHE A 279 2.79 -13.82 -12.80
CA PHE A 279 1.90 -14.50 -11.84
C PHE A 279 1.23 -13.49 -10.93
N ILE A 280 0.06 -13.85 -10.42
CA ILE A 280 -0.67 -13.04 -9.44
C ILE A 280 -0.87 -13.85 -8.16
N HIS A 281 -0.53 -13.24 -7.03
CA HIS A 281 -0.70 -13.81 -5.70
C HIS A 281 -1.92 -13.19 -5.03
N HIS A 282 -2.89 -14.04 -4.70
CA HIS A 282 -4.20 -13.64 -4.19
C HIS A 282 -4.26 -13.67 -2.65
N ASP A 283 -3.85 -14.79 -2.06
CA ASP A 283 -3.90 -15.01 -0.62
C ASP A 283 -2.64 -15.71 -0.13
N ILE A 284 -2.08 -15.28 1.01
CA ILE A 284 -1.00 -15.98 1.71
C ILE A 284 -1.57 -16.90 2.79
N ALA A 285 -2.64 -16.51 3.46
CA ALA A 285 -3.28 -17.22 4.56
C ALA A 285 -4.81 -17.02 4.51
N PRO A 286 -5.64 -17.94 5.06
CA PRO A 286 -5.26 -19.18 5.72
C PRO A 286 -4.74 -20.27 4.76
N VAL A 287 -5.02 -20.16 3.47
CA VAL A 287 -4.54 -21.04 2.41
C VAL A 287 -3.94 -20.17 1.31
N ARG A 288 -2.72 -20.47 0.93
CA ARG A 288 -2.03 -19.74 -0.13
C ARG A 288 -2.71 -19.98 -1.47
N VAL A 289 -2.92 -18.89 -2.23
CA VAL A 289 -3.50 -18.93 -3.58
C VAL A 289 -2.71 -18.01 -4.49
N PHE A 290 -2.17 -18.55 -5.57
CA PHE A 290 -1.57 -17.80 -6.67
C PHE A 290 -1.76 -18.54 -7.99
N SER A 291 -1.70 -17.82 -9.09
CA SER A 291 -1.90 -18.37 -10.43
C SER A 291 -1.10 -17.61 -11.46
N LYS A 292 -0.94 -18.20 -12.65
CA LYS A 292 -0.42 -17.50 -13.82
C LYS A 292 -1.41 -16.39 -14.20
N LEU A 293 -0.89 -15.21 -14.53
CA LEU A 293 -1.67 -14.07 -14.99
C LEU A 293 -1.53 -13.92 -16.50
N GLU A 294 -2.66 -13.78 -17.20
CA GLU A 294 -2.72 -13.48 -18.62
C GLU A 294 -2.95 -11.97 -18.85
N LEU A 295 -2.57 -11.47 -20.02
CA LEU A 295 -2.62 -10.03 -20.33
C LEU A 295 -4.03 -9.43 -20.42
N ASP A 296 -5.05 -10.25 -20.49
CA ASP A 296 -6.45 -9.81 -20.42
C ASP A 296 -7.00 -9.71 -19.00
N GLY A 297 -6.17 -10.02 -17.98
CA GLY A 297 -6.55 -10.04 -16.57
C GLY A 297 -7.05 -11.38 -16.06
N THR A 298 -7.21 -12.37 -16.95
CA THR A 298 -7.62 -13.73 -16.53
C THR A 298 -6.49 -14.44 -15.80
N SER A 299 -6.85 -15.36 -14.93
CA SER A 299 -5.89 -16.16 -14.17
C SER A 299 -6.09 -17.66 -14.42
N GLY A 300 -4.98 -18.39 -14.40
CA GLY A 300 -4.95 -19.85 -14.46
C GLY A 300 -5.45 -20.53 -13.18
N PRO A 301 -5.29 -21.85 -13.06
CA PRO A 301 -5.63 -22.59 -11.84
C PRO A 301 -4.72 -22.18 -10.67
N ASN A 302 -5.17 -22.48 -9.43
CA ASN A 302 -4.36 -22.28 -8.25
C ASN A 302 -3.12 -23.21 -8.26
N LEU A 303 -1.94 -22.63 -8.35
CA LEU A 303 -0.66 -23.34 -8.40
C LEU A 303 -0.10 -23.66 -7.00
N ALA A 304 -0.59 -23.00 -5.95
CA ALA A 304 -0.14 -23.22 -4.58
C ALA A 304 -0.50 -24.61 -4.04
N LEU A 305 -1.40 -25.33 -4.70
CA LEU A 305 -1.82 -26.67 -4.28
C LEU A 305 -0.66 -27.68 -4.23
N VAL A 306 0.37 -27.47 -5.08
CA VAL A 306 1.55 -28.36 -5.13
C VAL A 306 2.40 -28.24 -3.85
N THR A 307 2.46 -27.05 -3.25
CA THR A 307 3.28 -26.76 -2.06
C THR A 307 2.45 -26.53 -0.80
N ALA A 308 1.14 -26.77 -0.87
CA ALA A 308 0.21 -26.39 0.20
C ALA A 308 0.62 -26.89 1.58
N SER A 309 1.11 -28.12 1.68
CA SER A 309 1.53 -28.74 2.95
C SER A 309 2.79 -28.09 3.53
N SER A 310 3.83 -27.89 2.71
CA SER A 310 5.10 -27.27 3.14
C SER A 310 4.91 -25.78 3.42
N ASP A 311 4.16 -25.06 2.57
CA ASP A 311 3.86 -23.64 2.77
C ASP A 311 3.08 -23.41 4.07
N GLN A 312 2.06 -24.24 4.34
CA GLN A 312 1.28 -24.15 5.56
C GLN A 312 2.11 -24.48 6.81
N ALA A 313 2.96 -25.50 6.74
CA ALA A 313 3.86 -25.84 7.84
C ALA A 313 4.84 -24.71 8.14
N CYS A 314 5.38 -24.05 7.10
CA CYS A 314 6.27 -22.91 7.25
C CYS A 314 5.55 -21.70 7.88
N LEU A 315 4.38 -21.31 7.35
CA LEU A 315 3.56 -20.25 7.92
C LEU A 315 3.22 -20.51 9.38
N HIS A 316 2.86 -21.75 9.70
CA HIS A 316 2.54 -22.15 11.07
C HIS A 316 3.73 -22.08 12.03
N LYS A 317 4.94 -22.34 11.53
CA LYS A 317 6.16 -22.33 12.35
C LYS A 317 6.62 -20.90 12.69
N PHE A 318 6.55 -19.97 11.74
CA PHE A 318 7.17 -18.67 11.88
C PHE A 318 6.19 -17.53 12.15
N LEU A 319 4.91 -17.69 11.81
CA LEU A 319 3.92 -16.68 12.11
C LEU A 319 3.18 -17.00 13.41
N PRO A 320 2.81 -15.98 14.19
CA PRO A 320 1.98 -16.18 15.36
C PRO A 320 0.67 -16.87 14.99
N GLN A 321 0.27 -17.84 15.79
CA GLN A 321 -1.00 -18.53 15.59
C GLN A 321 -2.12 -17.60 16.02
N SER A 322 -3.06 -17.35 15.11
CA SER A 322 -4.23 -16.52 15.38
C SER A 322 -5.04 -17.10 16.54
N ILE A 323 -5.13 -16.34 17.62
CA ILE A 323 -5.91 -16.71 18.82
C ILE A 323 -7.33 -16.14 18.71
N SER A 324 -7.53 -15.13 17.89
CA SER A 324 -8.79 -14.39 17.75
C SER A 324 -9.23 -14.29 16.29
N PRO A 325 -10.55 -14.34 16.01
CA PRO A 325 -11.09 -14.07 14.67
C PRO A 325 -10.74 -12.66 14.13
N SER A 326 -10.34 -11.73 15.01
CA SER A 326 -9.90 -10.38 14.64
C SER A 326 -8.43 -10.32 14.20
N GLU A 327 -7.65 -11.35 14.49
CA GLU A 327 -6.26 -11.47 14.07
C GLU A 327 -6.21 -12.11 12.69
N ARG A 328 -5.57 -11.43 11.75
CA ARG A 328 -5.46 -11.88 10.35
C ARG A 328 -4.11 -11.55 9.77
N ILE A 329 -3.62 -12.42 8.90
CA ILE A 329 -2.47 -12.13 8.06
C ILE A 329 -2.96 -11.44 6.78
N HIS A 330 -2.39 -10.28 6.49
CA HIS A 330 -2.65 -9.51 5.30
C HIS A 330 -1.43 -9.50 4.39
N GLN A 331 -1.64 -9.72 3.11
CA GLN A 331 -0.67 -9.31 2.11
C GLN A 331 -0.63 -7.78 2.12
N ALA A 332 0.55 -7.20 2.02
CA ALA A 332 0.68 -5.77 2.20
C ALA A 332 1.27 -5.09 0.97
N THR A 333 2.38 -5.60 0.43
CA THR A 333 3.15 -4.91 -0.60
C THR A 333 3.03 -5.57 -1.97
N ASN A 334 3.53 -4.88 -2.99
CA ASN A 334 4.00 -5.50 -4.22
C ASN A 334 5.19 -6.44 -3.94
N SER A 335 5.69 -7.13 -4.96
CA SER A 335 6.89 -7.95 -4.87
C SER A 335 8.10 -7.28 -5.51
N LEU A 336 9.30 -7.75 -5.12
CA LEU A 336 10.58 -7.50 -5.77
C LEU A 336 11.30 -8.84 -5.97
N ALA A 337 12.27 -8.89 -6.87
CA ALA A 337 13.22 -9.99 -6.94
C ALA A 337 14.51 -9.60 -6.21
N ILE A 338 15.06 -10.52 -5.41
CA ILE A 338 16.31 -10.30 -4.68
C ILE A 338 17.25 -11.47 -4.82
N THR A 339 18.52 -11.20 -5.15
CA THR A 339 19.60 -12.18 -5.14
C THR A 339 20.37 -12.09 -3.81
N LEU A 340 20.52 -13.25 -3.13
CA LEU A 340 21.08 -13.33 -1.78
C LEU A 340 22.62 -13.33 -1.76
N CYS A 341 23.24 -12.48 -2.59
CA CYS A 341 24.63 -12.10 -2.51
C CYS A 341 24.80 -10.62 -2.85
N ALA A 342 25.97 -10.06 -2.62
CA ALA A 342 26.21 -8.64 -2.86
C ALA A 342 26.45 -8.38 -4.36
N ARG A 343 25.91 -7.28 -4.89
CA ARG A 343 26.21 -6.80 -6.25
C ARG A 343 27.71 -6.51 -6.42
N SER A 344 28.35 -6.06 -5.37
CA SER A 344 29.80 -5.80 -5.31
C SER A 344 30.67 -7.06 -5.41
N ASP A 345 30.11 -8.25 -5.16
CA ASP A 345 30.81 -9.53 -5.31
C ASP A 345 30.77 -10.01 -6.76
N GLN A 346 31.91 -9.98 -7.43
CA GLN A 346 32.03 -10.40 -8.84
C GLN A 346 31.71 -11.89 -9.06
N SER A 347 31.77 -12.72 -8.04
CA SER A 347 31.37 -14.13 -8.10
C SER A 347 29.85 -14.35 -8.00
N CYS A 348 29.12 -13.32 -7.58
CA CYS A 348 27.67 -13.35 -7.45
C CYS A 348 27.01 -13.35 -8.82
N GLN A 349 26.41 -14.49 -9.18
CA GLN A 349 25.59 -14.62 -10.39
C GLN A 349 24.17 -15.01 -9.99
N PRO A 350 23.13 -14.24 -10.42
CA PRO A 350 21.75 -14.60 -10.14
C PRO A 350 21.38 -15.94 -10.78
N ASP A 351 20.83 -16.85 -9.98
CA ASP A 351 20.30 -18.11 -10.45
C ASP A 351 19.09 -18.56 -9.61
N ALA A 352 18.47 -19.68 -9.97
CA ALA A 352 17.28 -20.21 -9.30
C ALA A 352 17.53 -20.64 -7.82
N THR A 353 18.80 -20.80 -7.41
CA THR A 353 19.15 -21.24 -6.04
C THR A 353 19.33 -20.07 -5.08
N ASN A 354 19.71 -18.89 -5.59
CA ASN A 354 20.02 -17.72 -4.79
C ASN A 354 19.13 -16.49 -5.05
N THR A 355 18.18 -16.56 -6.01
CA THR A 355 17.30 -15.44 -6.34
C THR A 355 15.86 -15.77 -6.04
N PHE A 356 15.19 -14.90 -5.29
CA PHE A 356 13.87 -15.13 -4.72
C PHE A 356 12.91 -13.97 -5.01
N VAL A 357 11.62 -14.21 -4.88
CA VAL A 357 10.59 -13.17 -4.80
C VAL A 357 10.47 -12.72 -3.36
N LEU A 358 10.68 -11.44 -3.13
CA LEU A 358 10.58 -10.75 -1.84
C LEU A 358 9.25 -9.99 -1.77
N PHE A 359 8.52 -10.12 -0.67
CA PHE A 359 7.37 -9.30 -0.33
C PHE A 359 7.14 -9.23 1.18
N ILE A 360 6.30 -8.32 1.64
CA ILE A 360 5.97 -8.15 3.05
C ILE A 360 4.51 -8.51 3.28
N ILE A 361 4.26 -9.29 4.32
CA ILE A 361 2.95 -9.57 4.89
C ILE A 361 2.85 -8.92 6.27
N GLN A 362 1.65 -8.72 6.77
CA GLN A 362 1.45 -8.11 8.09
C GLN A 362 0.42 -8.90 8.88
N GLN A 363 0.77 -9.21 10.12
CA GLN A 363 -0.20 -9.65 11.09
C GLN A 363 -0.95 -8.43 11.61
N LYS A 364 -2.27 -8.45 11.48
CA LYS A 364 -3.16 -7.45 12.05
C LYS A 364 -3.69 -7.96 13.38
N THR A 365 -3.58 -7.14 14.41
CA THR A 365 -4.24 -7.31 15.69
C THR A 365 -5.14 -6.10 15.98
N MET A 366 -6.14 -6.26 16.83
CA MET A 366 -7.05 -5.19 17.20
C MET A 366 -6.94 -4.92 18.70
N GLN A 367 -6.70 -3.67 19.06
CA GLN A 367 -6.72 -3.19 20.43
C GLN A 367 -7.90 -2.27 20.64
N GLY A 368 -9.00 -2.83 21.10
CA GLY A 368 -10.27 -2.14 21.04
C GLY A 368 -10.63 -1.78 19.60
N LEU A 369 -10.62 -0.50 19.25
CA LEU A 369 -10.87 -0.01 17.90
C LEU A 369 -9.59 0.34 17.12
N HIS A 370 -8.40 0.23 17.74
CA HIS A 370 -7.13 0.57 17.12
C HIS A 370 -6.48 -0.67 16.51
N PRO A 371 -6.25 -0.70 15.18
CA PRO A 371 -5.51 -1.77 14.51
C PRO A 371 -4.01 -1.58 14.70
N VAL A 372 -3.30 -2.67 14.96
CA VAL A 372 -1.84 -2.72 14.97
C VAL A 372 -1.41 -3.71 13.89
N TYR A 373 -0.37 -3.36 13.14
CA TYR A 373 0.19 -4.20 12.09
C TYR A 373 1.65 -4.51 12.37
N GLU A 374 1.98 -5.80 12.36
CA GLU A 374 3.33 -6.32 12.54
C GLU A 374 3.82 -6.91 11.21
N PRO A 375 4.77 -6.26 10.52
CA PRO A 375 5.24 -6.70 9.21
C PRO A 375 6.26 -7.84 9.31
N TYR A 376 6.15 -8.82 8.42
CA TYR A 376 7.05 -9.96 8.24
C TYR A 376 7.53 -10.02 6.80
N VAL A 377 8.81 -10.30 6.61
CA VAL A 377 9.39 -10.56 5.29
C VAL A 377 9.11 -11.99 4.86
N VAL A 378 8.76 -12.17 3.61
CA VAL A 378 8.60 -13.49 2.99
C VAL A 378 9.44 -13.58 1.74
N LEU A 379 10.16 -14.69 1.58
CA LEU A 379 10.84 -15.08 0.36
C LEU A 379 10.19 -16.32 -0.22
N THR A 380 9.84 -16.28 -1.51
CA THR A 380 9.40 -17.47 -2.25
C THR A 380 10.35 -17.75 -3.42
N ARG A 381 10.43 -19.02 -3.85
CA ARG A 381 11.17 -19.38 -5.07
C ARG A 381 10.59 -18.65 -6.27
N ARG A 382 11.45 -18.26 -7.22
CA ARG A 382 11.04 -17.71 -8.52
C ARG A 382 10.79 -18.79 -9.56
N SER A 383 11.23 -20.01 -9.32
CA SER A 383 11.02 -21.19 -10.16
C SER A 383 10.01 -22.14 -9.55
N MET A 384 9.40 -22.99 -10.37
CA MET A 384 8.48 -24.03 -9.90
C MET A 384 9.13 -24.90 -8.83
N PRO A 385 8.38 -25.24 -7.77
CA PRO A 385 6.95 -25.03 -7.56
C PRO A 385 6.57 -23.71 -6.86
N TYR A 386 7.45 -22.72 -6.81
CA TYR A 386 7.24 -21.39 -6.20
C TYR A 386 6.93 -21.43 -4.70
N GLU A 387 7.46 -22.39 -3.99
CA GLU A 387 7.26 -22.59 -2.56
C GLU A 387 7.78 -21.43 -1.71
N ILE A 388 7.26 -21.28 -0.51
CA ILE A 388 7.82 -20.37 0.48
C ILE A 388 9.20 -20.92 0.89
N HIS A 389 10.23 -20.09 0.68
CA HIS A 389 11.61 -20.42 1.03
C HIS A 389 11.96 -20.02 2.46
N ALA A 390 11.55 -18.82 2.85
CA ALA A 390 11.85 -18.28 4.17
C ALA A 390 10.82 -17.24 4.62
N ILE A 391 10.66 -17.08 5.92
CA ILE A 391 9.87 -16.03 6.57
C ILE A 391 10.72 -15.46 7.70
N SER A 392 10.69 -14.13 7.92
CA SER A 392 11.38 -13.55 9.09
C SER A 392 10.83 -14.16 10.39
N SER A 393 11.74 -14.55 11.30
CA SER A 393 11.37 -15.20 12.58
C SER A 393 10.76 -14.24 13.59
N LYS A 394 10.98 -12.93 13.38
CA LYS A 394 10.41 -11.83 14.14
C LYS A 394 9.77 -10.82 13.20
N PRO A 395 8.76 -10.07 13.65
CA PRO A 395 8.25 -8.93 12.90
C PRO A 395 9.26 -7.80 12.85
N ILE A 396 9.12 -6.94 11.84
CA ILE A 396 9.96 -5.76 11.67
C ILE A 396 9.45 -4.62 12.55
N TRP A 397 10.37 -3.96 13.27
CA TRP A 397 10.14 -2.69 13.90
C TRP A 397 10.82 -1.57 13.12
N ILE A 398 10.03 -0.63 12.59
CA ILE A 398 10.54 0.55 11.90
C ILE A 398 11.01 1.56 12.95
N PHE A 399 12.31 1.89 12.97
CA PHE A 399 12.86 2.82 13.94
C PHE A 399 12.26 4.23 13.78
N GLY A 400 11.89 4.85 14.89
CA GLY A 400 11.11 6.09 14.92
C GLY A 400 9.59 5.86 15.10
N ARG A 401 9.10 4.59 15.06
CA ARG A 401 7.72 4.25 15.41
C ARG A 401 7.45 4.63 16.87
N LYS A 402 6.40 5.40 17.10
CA LYS A 402 6.08 5.92 18.43
C LYS A 402 5.27 4.91 19.25
N ILE A 403 5.51 4.92 20.57
CA ILE A 403 4.64 4.26 21.54
C ILE A 403 3.60 5.27 22.00
N ARG A 404 2.35 4.85 22.09
CA ARG A 404 1.24 5.70 22.56
C ARG A 404 1.29 5.81 24.08
N ALA A 405 1.37 7.04 24.56
CA ALA A 405 1.60 7.36 25.99
C ALA A 405 0.37 7.18 26.91
N ASP A 406 -0.73 6.59 26.46
CA ASP A 406 -2.02 6.64 27.15
C ASP A 406 -2.22 5.64 28.29
N ASN A 407 -1.23 4.81 28.63
CA ASN A 407 -1.38 3.85 29.75
C ASN A 407 -0.23 3.92 30.74
N SER A 408 -0.45 4.70 31.79
CA SER A 408 0.45 4.89 32.94
C SER A 408 0.61 3.66 33.86
N ASP A 409 0.07 2.50 33.51
CA ASP A 409 0.24 1.26 34.30
C ASP A 409 1.37 0.40 33.71
N ALA A 410 2.60 0.77 34.07
CA ALA A 410 3.84 0.05 33.69
C ALA A 410 3.99 -1.35 34.29
N SER A 411 2.93 -1.94 34.86
CA SER A 411 2.98 -3.22 35.58
C SER A 411 2.45 -4.44 34.80
N SER A 412 1.94 -4.25 33.58
CA SER A 412 1.45 -5.37 32.78
C SER A 412 2.47 -5.78 31.70
N SER A 413 2.69 -7.09 31.57
CA SER A 413 3.51 -7.77 30.55
C SER A 413 2.93 -7.63 29.13
N LYS A 414 2.38 -6.47 28.76
CA LYS A 414 1.89 -6.17 27.41
C LYS A 414 3.04 -6.12 26.41
N LEU A 415 2.83 -6.68 25.23
CA LEU A 415 3.76 -6.55 24.13
C LEU A 415 3.88 -5.06 23.75
N LEU A 416 5.10 -4.59 23.48
CA LEU A 416 5.38 -3.20 23.08
C LEU A 416 4.57 -2.74 21.86
N SER A 417 4.30 -3.68 20.94
CA SER A 417 3.48 -3.44 19.76
C SER A 417 2.05 -3.04 20.09
N GLU A 418 1.52 -3.49 21.22
CA GLU A 418 0.14 -3.25 21.58
C GLU A 418 -0.19 -1.77 21.81
N ASP A 419 0.73 -0.98 22.31
CA ASP A 419 0.54 0.45 22.57
C ASP A 419 1.26 1.33 21.53
N SER A 420 1.60 0.78 20.34
CA SER A 420 2.35 1.53 19.34
C SER A 420 1.48 2.20 18.29
N GLU A 421 2.07 3.19 17.63
CA GLU A 421 1.53 3.83 16.44
C GLU A 421 1.26 2.79 15.33
N MET A 422 0.12 2.91 14.65
CA MET A 422 -0.20 2.06 13.51
C MET A 422 0.66 2.44 12.31
N LEU A 423 1.51 1.54 11.86
CA LEU A 423 2.23 1.63 10.59
C LEU A 423 1.77 0.49 9.68
N TYR A 424 1.23 0.82 8.51
CA TYR A 424 0.78 -0.14 7.50
C TYR A 424 1.68 -0.04 6.27
N VAL A 425 2.59 -1.01 6.08
CA VAL A 425 3.50 -1.05 4.93
C VAL A 425 2.71 -1.36 3.66
N THR A 426 2.77 -0.47 2.67
CA THR A 426 1.95 -0.55 1.46
C THR A 426 2.73 -0.89 0.21
N SER A 427 4.00 -0.49 0.14
CA SER A 427 4.84 -0.78 -1.02
C SER A 427 6.31 -0.94 -0.66
N ILE A 428 7.03 -1.65 -1.53
CA ILE A 428 8.49 -1.78 -1.51
C ILE A 428 9.04 -1.46 -2.90
N SER A 429 10.19 -0.80 -2.96
CA SER A 429 10.87 -0.53 -4.23
C SER A 429 12.37 -0.41 -4.03
N TRP A 430 13.16 -0.80 -5.03
CA TRP A 430 14.57 -0.44 -5.02
C TRP A 430 14.73 1.07 -5.07
N LYS A 431 15.75 1.58 -4.40
CA LYS A 431 15.96 3.02 -4.21
C LYS A 431 16.69 3.66 -5.36
N ASP A 432 17.66 2.94 -5.94
CA ASP A 432 18.61 3.52 -6.86
C ASP A 432 18.01 3.75 -8.24
N HIS A 433 18.45 4.86 -8.84
CA HIS A 433 18.07 5.24 -10.19
C HIS A 433 18.42 4.11 -11.19
N GLY A 434 17.48 3.78 -12.05
CA GLY A 434 17.62 2.70 -13.04
C GLY A 434 17.33 1.29 -12.51
N GLN A 435 17.20 1.08 -11.20
CA GLN A 435 16.73 -0.20 -10.67
C GLN A 435 15.20 -0.32 -10.82
N LYS A 436 14.78 -1.48 -11.26
CA LYS A 436 13.36 -1.80 -11.46
C LYS A 436 12.91 -2.90 -10.49
N TYR A 437 12.82 -4.12 -10.98
CA TYR A 437 12.27 -5.25 -10.23
C TYR A 437 13.31 -6.02 -9.42
N HIS A 438 14.55 -6.12 -9.90
CA HIS A 438 15.59 -6.97 -9.34
C HIS A 438 16.70 -6.18 -8.63
N GLY A 439 17.14 -6.71 -7.49
CA GLY A 439 18.25 -6.19 -6.70
C GLY A 439 19.03 -7.26 -5.94
N TYR A 440 19.99 -6.82 -5.14
CA TYR A 440 20.93 -7.64 -4.39
C TYR A 440 20.93 -7.28 -2.90
N LEU A 441 21.68 -8.04 -2.08
CA LEU A 441 21.73 -7.80 -0.63
C LEU A 441 22.28 -6.44 -0.22
N ASP A 442 23.22 -5.90 -0.99
CA ASP A 442 23.83 -4.59 -0.74
C ASP A 442 23.09 -3.41 -1.39
N ASP A 443 22.08 -3.67 -2.19
CA ASP A 443 21.21 -2.62 -2.72
C ASP A 443 20.27 -2.08 -1.63
N ALA A 444 20.02 -0.77 -1.68
CA ALA A 444 19.05 -0.12 -0.81
C ALA A 444 17.63 -0.21 -1.41
N LEU A 445 16.64 -0.37 -0.55
CA LEU A 445 15.22 -0.35 -0.93
C LEU A 445 14.42 0.52 0.04
N PHE A 446 13.30 1.05 -0.45
CA PHE A 446 12.30 1.73 0.37
C PHE A 446 11.21 0.76 0.81
N LEU A 447 10.79 0.93 2.06
CA LEU A 447 9.49 0.49 2.56
C LEU A 447 8.65 1.76 2.76
N ALA A 448 7.55 1.89 2.03
CA ALA A 448 6.60 2.99 2.20
C ALA A 448 5.37 2.51 2.97
N PHE A 449 4.84 3.37 3.84
CA PHE A 449 3.75 2.98 4.74
C PHE A 449 2.79 4.13 5.07
N GLY A 450 1.53 3.76 5.29
CA GLY A 450 0.54 4.62 5.93
C GLY A 450 0.74 4.66 7.43
N ARG A 451 0.52 5.82 8.04
CA ARG A 451 0.62 6.07 9.47
C ARG A 451 -0.73 6.55 10.01
N GLU A 452 -1.34 5.80 10.93
CA GLU A 452 -2.62 6.14 11.56
C GLU A 452 -3.73 6.48 10.55
N ASP A 453 -3.74 5.88 9.36
CA ASP A 453 -4.63 6.20 8.23
C ASP A 453 -4.76 7.71 7.94
N SER A 454 -3.76 8.50 8.33
CA SER A 454 -3.81 9.96 8.29
C SER A 454 -2.56 10.62 7.72
N ALA A 455 -1.47 9.90 7.59
CA ALA A 455 -0.20 10.41 7.10
C ALA A 455 0.56 9.32 6.32
N ALA A 456 1.61 9.73 5.64
CA ALA A 456 2.49 8.88 4.84
C ALA A 456 3.94 8.97 5.35
N GLY A 457 4.63 7.83 5.33
CA GLY A 457 6.04 7.73 5.70
C GLY A 457 6.77 6.69 4.85
N GLY A 458 8.08 6.65 5.00
CA GLY A 458 8.93 5.67 4.37
C GLY A 458 10.25 5.49 5.12
N ILE A 459 10.87 4.34 4.95
CA ILE A 459 12.21 4.06 5.47
C ILE A 459 13.04 3.40 4.36
N ASP A 460 14.31 3.73 4.28
CA ASP A 460 15.26 3.08 3.38
C ASP A 460 16.17 2.15 4.18
N VAL A 461 16.36 0.94 3.66
CA VAL A 461 17.20 -0.09 4.28
C VAL A 461 17.96 -0.83 3.19
N THR A 462 19.06 -1.50 3.53
CA THR A 462 19.67 -2.45 2.58
C THR A 462 18.90 -3.77 2.55
N GLY A 463 18.98 -4.50 1.44
CA GLY A 463 18.42 -5.86 1.38
C GLY A 463 18.97 -6.76 2.48
N ARG A 464 20.27 -6.59 2.82
CA ARG A 464 20.91 -7.32 3.91
C ARG A 464 20.29 -7.04 5.27
N ASP A 465 20.08 -5.75 5.60
CA ASP A 465 19.52 -5.36 6.90
C ASP A 465 18.06 -5.79 7.03
N LEU A 466 17.32 -5.80 5.92
CA LEU A 466 15.93 -6.27 5.90
C LEU A 466 15.80 -7.79 6.11
N LEU A 467 16.78 -8.57 5.64
CA LEU A 467 16.73 -10.04 5.61
C LEU A 467 17.48 -10.71 6.80
N VAL A 468 17.67 -9.99 7.88
CA VAL A 468 18.24 -10.56 9.11
C VAL A 468 17.23 -11.53 9.75
N GLU A 469 17.73 -12.61 10.39
CA GLU A 469 16.94 -13.58 11.15
C GLU A 469 15.82 -14.26 10.33
N LEU A 470 16.10 -14.64 9.08
CA LEU A 470 15.16 -15.43 8.28
C LEU A 470 15.06 -16.86 8.79
N GLY A 471 13.83 -17.30 9.04
CA GLY A 471 13.49 -18.69 9.28
C GLY A 471 13.35 -19.46 7.97
N ILE A 472 14.21 -20.44 7.74
CA ILE A 472 14.20 -21.25 6.53
C ILE A 472 13.12 -22.34 6.61
N CYS A 473 12.34 -22.49 5.53
CA CYS A 473 11.24 -23.45 5.43
C CYS A 473 11.66 -24.84 4.93
N ALA A 474 12.88 -24.97 4.41
CA ALA A 474 13.36 -26.27 3.89
C ALA A 474 13.45 -27.33 5.00
N GLY A 475 12.84 -28.49 4.77
CA GLY A 475 12.87 -29.63 5.71
C GLY A 475 11.88 -29.54 6.86
N ILE A 476 10.86 -28.69 6.75
CA ILE A 476 9.74 -28.60 7.69
C ILE A 476 8.65 -29.59 7.31
#